data_4a44b1b63cdfa630d7eee5422fc1a798
#
_entry.id   4a44b1b63cdfa630d7eee5422fc1a798
#
_cell.length_a   1.000
_cell.length_b   1.000
_cell.length_c   1.000
_cell.angle_alpha   90.00
_cell.angle_beta   90.00
_cell.angle_gamma   90.00
#
_symmetry.space_group_name_H-M   'P 1'
#
loop_
_entity.id
_entity.type
_entity.pdbx_description
1 polymer ?
#
loop_
_entity_poly.entity_id
_entity_poly.type
_entity_poly.pdbx_seq_one_letter_code
_entity_poly.pdbx_strand_id
1 'polypeptide(L)'
;MFYDITASSDGRTVDKSWVERVAQVIDIPFCVAGGIKTIADAEQIFAFGADKISINSPALADPDLISRLAERFGVQAIVVGIDSWFEQETGKYWVNQYTGDEKRARQTNWQLLDWVAEVQQRGAGEIVLNMMNQDGVRNGYDLAQLKLVRQACHVPLIASGGAGEMVHFRDAFIDANVDGALAASVFHKQIIQIGELKRYLRQHNIEIRE
;
A
#
# COMPACT_ATOMS: atom_id res chain seq x y z
N MET A 1 -8.27 -0.59 3.11
CA MET A 1 -7.21 -1.62 3.24
C MET A 1 -6.96 -1.91 4.70
N PHE A 2 -6.79 -3.18 5.06
CA PHE A 2 -6.49 -3.60 6.42
C PHE A 2 -5.16 -4.35 6.46
N TYR A 3 -4.32 -4.00 7.44
CA TYR A 3 -3.01 -4.57 7.63
C TYR A 3 -2.94 -5.34 8.95
N ASP A 4 -2.50 -6.60 8.90
CA ASP A 4 -1.91 -7.25 10.07
C ASP A 4 -0.39 -6.99 10.04
N ILE A 5 0.02 -5.94 10.72
CA ILE A 5 1.41 -5.46 10.66
C ILE A 5 2.42 -6.40 11.32
N THR A 6 1.97 -7.31 12.18
CA THR A 6 2.83 -8.28 12.86
C THR A 6 2.87 -9.64 12.18
N ALA A 7 1.91 -9.97 11.31
CA ALA A 7 1.81 -11.28 10.68
C ALA A 7 3.08 -11.66 9.90
N SER A 8 3.64 -10.72 9.13
CA SER A 8 4.84 -10.98 8.33
C SER A 8 6.08 -11.19 9.19
N SER A 9 6.25 -10.39 10.25
CA SER A 9 7.37 -10.51 11.19
C SER A 9 7.28 -11.77 12.06
N ASP A 10 6.06 -12.13 12.50
CA ASP A 10 5.80 -13.33 13.28
C ASP A 10 5.87 -14.63 12.44
N GLY A 11 6.03 -14.50 11.13
CA GLY A 11 6.08 -15.64 10.22
C GLY A 11 4.73 -16.34 9.97
N ARG A 12 3.62 -15.74 10.43
CA ARG A 12 2.24 -16.21 10.25
C ARG A 12 1.52 -15.45 9.14
N THR A 13 0.38 -15.97 8.72
CA THR A 13 -0.58 -15.25 7.87
C THR A 13 -1.56 -14.50 8.78
N VAL A 14 -2.18 -13.45 8.23
CA VAL A 14 -3.28 -12.73 8.89
C VAL A 14 -4.36 -13.69 9.45
N ASP A 15 -4.90 -13.35 10.61
CA ASP A 15 -5.98 -14.12 11.22
C ASP A 15 -7.27 -13.99 10.39
N LYS A 16 -7.69 -15.12 9.81
CA LYS A 16 -8.82 -15.22 8.89
C LYS A 16 -10.16 -14.93 9.58
N SER A 17 -10.27 -15.19 10.87
CA SER A 17 -11.53 -15.00 11.61
C SER A 17 -11.94 -13.53 11.67
N TRP A 18 -10.99 -12.60 11.71
CA TRP A 18 -11.33 -11.20 11.64
C TRP A 18 -11.58 -10.73 10.20
N VAL A 19 -10.91 -11.31 9.19
CA VAL A 19 -11.19 -11.02 7.78
C VAL A 19 -12.66 -11.27 7.47
N GLU A 20 -13.17 -12.45 7.83
CA GLU A 20 -14.57 -12.82 7.65
C GLU A 20 -15.52 -11.85 8.36
N ARG A 21 -15.26 -11.55 9.65
CA ARG A 21 -16.09 -10.61 10.41
C ARG A 21 -16.13 -9.21 9.81
N VAL A 22 -15.01 -8.73 9.28
CA VAL A 22 -14.97 -7.43 8.59
C VAL A 22 -15.74 -7.49 7.28
N ALA A 23 -15.53 -8.53 6.45
CA ALA A 23 -16.22 -8.71 5.18
C ALA A 23 -17.76 -8.76 5.32
N GLN A 24 -18.26 -9.28 6.44
CA GLN A 24 -19.71 -9.34 6.71
C GLN A 24 -20.37 -7.98 7.01
N VAL A 25 -19.60 -6.96 7.40
CA VAL A 25 -20.14 -5.67 7.85
C VAL A 25 -19.82 -4.49 6.93
N ILE A 26 -18.99 -4.70 5.91
CA ILE A 26 -18.63 -3.66 4.94
C ILE A 26 -19.23 -3.98 3.57
N ASP A 27 -19.55 -2.92 2.82
CA ASP A 27 -20.07 -2.96 1.45
C ASP A 27 -19.13 -2.27 0.44
N ILE A 28 -17.88 -2.06 0.84
CA ILE A 28 -16.84 -1.39 0.05
C ILE A 28 -15.73 -2.39 -0.30
N PRO A 29 -14.96 -2.17 -1.39
CA PRO A 29 -13.83 -3.02 -1.73
C PRO A 29 -12.85 -3.20 -0.56
N PHE A 30 -12.53 -4.44 -0.26
CA PHE A 30 -11.76 -4.84 0.90
C PHE A 30 -10.43 -5.48 0.50
N CYS A 31 -9.33 -4.80 0.81
CA CYS A 31 -7.98 -5.33 0.61
C CYS A 31 -7.36 -5.75 1.95
N VAL A 32 -6.78 -6.94 1.97
CA VAL A 32 -6.12 -7.53 3.15
C VAL A 32 -4.63 -7.68 2.92
N ALA A 33 -3.83 -7.25 3.89
CA ALA A 33 -2.38 -7.40 3.92
C ALA A 33 -1.91 -8.06 5.22
N GLY A 34 -0.91 -8.92 5.13
CA GLY A 34 -0.25 -9.53 6.29
C GLY A 34 0.16 -10.98 6.06
N GLY A 35 1.44 -11.24 5.86
CA GLY A 35 2.06 -12.55 5.84
C GLY A 35 1.61 -13.51 4.74
N ILE A 36 1.00 -13.04 3.66
CA ILE A 36 0.57 -13.85 2.50
C ILE A 36 1.80 -14.22 1.68
N LYS A 37 2.15 -15.51 1.62
CA LYS A 37 3.39 -16.02 1.01
C LYS A 37 3.15 -17.04 -0.10
N THR A 38 1.96 -17.61 -0.17
CA THR A 38 1.62 -18.70 -1.10
C THR A 38 0.27 -18.46 -1.76
N ILE A 39 0.01 -19.18 -2.86
CA ILE A 39 -1.32 -19.23 -3.49
C ILE A 39 -2.37 -19.71 -2.49
N ALA A 40 -2.05 -20.71 -1.68
CA ALA A 40 -2.99 -21.26 -0.69
C ALA A 40 -3.34 -20.24 0.40
N ASP A 41 -2.40 -19.38 0.82
CA ASP A 41 -2.70 -18.28 1.74
C ASP A 41 -3.71 -17.32 1.11
N ALA A 42 -3.45 -16.93 -0.15
CA ALA A 42 -4.32 -16.03 -0.90
C ALA A 42 -5.73 -16.61 -1.11
N GLU A 43 -5.84 -17.89 -1.52
CA GLU A 43 -7.12 -18.59 -1.67
C GLU A 43 -7.96 -18.52 -0.40
N GLN A 44 -7.33 -18.73 0.75
CA GLN A 44 -8.04 -18.65 2.02
C GLN A 44 -8.52 -17.23 2.33
N ILE A 45 -7.69 -16.20 2.09
CA ILE A 45 -8.08 -14.80 2.34
C ILE A 45 -9.24 -14.38 1.43
N PHE A 46 -9.23 -14.77 0.16
CA PHE A 46 -10.36 -14.53 -0.76
C PHE A 46 -11.61 -15.30 -0.33
N ALA A 47 -11.47 -16.55 0.10
CA ALA A 47 -12.61 -17.35 0.60
C ALA A 47 -13.27 -16.73 1.84
N PHE A 48 -12.54 -15.98 2.65
CA PHE A 48 -13.05 -15.23 3.80
C PHE A 48 -13.59 -13.83 3.45
N GLY A 49 -13.68 -13.49 2.16
CA GLY A 49 -14.41 -12.32 1.66
C GLY A 49 -13.56 -11.08 1.36
N ALA A 50 -12.23 -11.22 1.25
CA ALA A 50 -11.42 -10.13 0.71
C ALA A 50 -11.61 -10.01 -0.81
N ASP A 51 -11.63 -8.77 -1.33
CA ASP A 51 -11.66 -8.48 -2.77
C ASP A 51 -10.26 -8.39 -3.37
N LYS A 52 -9.28 -7.99 -2.56
CA LYS A 52 -7.88 -7.81 -2.94
C LYS A 52 -6.96 -8.31 -1.83
N ILE A 53 -5.77 -8.71 -2.22
CA ILE A 53 -4.67 -8.99 -1.30
C ILE A 53 -3.49 -8.06 -1.56
N SER A 54 -2.76 -7.70 -0.52
CA SER A 54 -1.51 -6.93 -0.66
C SER A 54 -0.32 -7.72 -0.14
N ILE A 55 0.70 -7.79 -0.98
CA ILE A 55 1.98 -8.44 -0.67
C ILE A 55 3.13 -7.44 -0.81
N ASN A 56 4.16 -7.58 0.01
CA ASN A 56 5.38 -6.77 -0.01
C ASN A 56 6.61 -7.68 0.14
N SER A 57 7.06 -7.96 1.35
CA SER A 57 8.27 -8.77 1.60
C SER A 57 8.27 -10.14 0.91
N PRO A 58 7.16 -10.88 0.81
CA PRO A 58 7.10 -12.11 0.01
C PRO A 58 7.37 -11.89 -1.48
N ALA A 59 6.87 -10.79 -2.05
CA ALA A 59 7.13 -10.46 -3.46
C ALA A 59 8.60 -10.10 -3.71
N LEU A 60 9.26 -9.44 -2.76
CA LEU A 60 10.70 -9.13 -2.84
C LEU A 60 11.57 -10.39 -2.70
N ALA A 61 11.11 -11.40 -1.95
CA ALA A 61 11.80 -12.67 -1.79
C ALA A 61 11.61 -13.60 -3.01
N ASP A 62 10.45 -13.56 -3.62
CA ASP A 62 10.06 -14.36 -4.80
C ASP A 62 9.15 -13.51 -5.70
N PRO A 63 9.73 -12.75 -6.63
CA PRO A 63 8.95 -11.91 -7.55
C PRO A 63 7.97 -12.68 -8.43
N ASP A 64 8.24 -13.94 -8.76
CA ASP A 64 7.32 -14.80 -9.52
C ASP A 64 6.01 -15.08 -8.78
N LEU A 65 5.97 -14.88 -7.47
CA LEU A 65 4.74 -14.96 -6.69
C LEU A 65 3.67 -13.99 -7.21
N ILE A 66 4.07 -12.79 -7.65
CA ILE A 66 3.13 -11.79 -8.21
C ILE A 66 2.45 -12.39 -9.44
N SER A 67 3.23 -12.94 -10.37
CA SER A 67 2.70 -13.54 -11.61
C SER A 67 1.76 -14.71 -11.34
N ARG A 68 2.15 -15.62 -10.46
CA ARG A 68 1.32 -16.76 -10.08
C ARG A 68 -0.01 -16.35 -9.43
N LEU A 69 0.02 -15.30 -8.58
CA LEU A 69 -1.19 -14.75 -7.97
C LEU A 69 -2.07 -14.05 -9.01
N ALA A 70 -1.47 -13.26 -9.91
CA ALA A 70 -2.19 -12.57 -10.97
C ALA A 70 -2.85 -13.54 -11.96
N GLU A 71 -2.16 -14.62 -12.34
CA GLU A 71 -2.73 -15.70 -13.18
C GLU A 71 -3.91 -16.41 -12.51
N ARG A 72 -3.84 -16.63 -11.19
CA ARG A 72 -4.85 -17.37 -10.44
C ARG A 72 -6.09 -16.55 -10.12
N PHE A 73 -5.92 -15.27 -9.76
CA PHE A 73 -7.00 -14.43 -9.21
C PHE A 73 -7.32 -13.19 -10.06
N GLY A 74 -6.55 -12.93 -11.10
CA GLY A 74 -6.64 -11.72 -11.92
C GLY A 74 -5.81 -10.57 -11.34
N VAL A 75 -5.23 -9.77 -12.24
CA VAL A 75 -4.34 -8.65 -11.89
C VAL A 75 -5.02 -7.64 -10.94
N GLN A 76 -6.31 -7.38 -11.12
CA GLN A 76 -7.09 -6.42 -10.31
C GLN A 76 -7.18 -6.82 -8.83
N ALA A 77 -6.95 -8.08 -8.49
CA ALA A 77 -6.97 -8.58 -7.11
C ALA A 77 -5.63 -8.47 -6.39
N ILE A 78 -4.54 -8.16 -7.12
CA ILE A 78 -3.16 -8.18 -6.60
C ILE A 78 -2.65 -6.77 -6.41
N VAL A 79 -2.39 -6.42 -5.15
CA VAL A 79 -1.77 -5.17 -4.73
C VAL A 79 -0.34 -5.44 -4.28
N VAL A 80 0.61 -4.64 -4.73
CA VAL A 80 1.99 -4.71 -4.25
C VAL A 80 2.28 -3.49 -3.38
N GLY A 81 2.59 -3.74 -2.10
CA GLY A 81 3.11 -2.73 -1.20
C GLY A 81 4.61 -2.53 -1.43
N ILE A 82 5.04 -1.29 -1.49
CA ILE A 82 6.45 -0.92 -1.65
C ILE A 82 6.84 0.03 -0.52
N ASP A 83 7.73 -0.44 0.35
CA ASP A 83 8.33 0.40 1.39
C ASP A 83 9.58 1.04 0.81
N SER A 84 9.54 2.36 0.62
CA SER A 84 10.60 3.14 -0.01
C SER A 84 11.31 4.03 0.99
N TRP A 85 12.63 4.04 0.94
CA TRP A 85 13.51 4.88 1.73
C TRP A 85 14.35 5.78 0.84
N PHE A 86 14.30 7.10 1.10
CA PHE A 86 15.18 8.06 0.47
C PHE A 86 16.52 8.11 1.20
N GLU A 87 17.58 7.77 0.50
CA GLU A 87 18.95 7.84 0.98
C GLU A 87 19.58 9.18 0.59
N GLN A 88 19.82 10.04 1.57
CA GLN A 88 20.30 11.41 1.32
C GLN A 88 21.71 11.45 0.70
N GLU A 89 22.58 10.52 1.06
CA GLU A 89 23.97 10.49 0.57
C GLU A 89 24.05 10.24 -0.93
N THR A 90 23.17 9.39 -1.46
CA THR A 90 23.16 9.03 -2.88
C THR A 90 22.07 9.75 -3.69
N GLY A 91 21.10 10.36 -3.02
CA GLY A 91 19.93 10.95 -3.64
C GLY A 91 18.99 9.94 -4.28
N LYS A 92 19.02 8.68 -3.86
CA LYS A 92 18.25 7.57 -4.41
C LYS A 92 17.17 7.08 -3.48
N TYR A 93 16.13 6.50 -4.08
CA TYR A 93 15.09 5.78 -3.36
C TYR A 93 15.35 4.28 -3.46
N TRP A 94 15.42 3.61 -2.32
CA TRP A 94 15.65 2.17 -2.19
C TRP A 94 14.42 1.47 -1.64
N VAL A 95 14.18 0.26 -2.09
CA VAL A 95 13.10 -0.57 -1.57
C VAL A 95 13.56 -1.35 -0.35
N ASN A 96 12.77 -1.33 0.71
CA ASN A 96 13.04 -2.04 1.96
C ASN A 96 12.12 -3.24 2.14
N GLN A 97 12.60 -4.21 2.91
CA GLN A 97 11.93 -5.48 3.20
C GLN A 97 11.85 -5.70 4.72
N TYR A 98 10.77 -6.36 5.17
CA TYR A 98 10.52 -6.68 6.59
C TYR A 98 10.44 -5.47 7.53
N THR A 99 9.91 -4.38 7.04
CA THR A 99 9.85 -3.09 7.73
C THR A 99 8.96 -3.09 8.98
N GLY A 100 8.10 -4.08 9.16
CA GLY A 100 7.32 -4.31 10.38
C GLY A 100 8.12 -4.87 11.58
N ASP A 101 9.41 -5.16 11.40
CA ASP A 101 10.30 -5.68 12.44
C ASP A 101 11.67 -4.99 12.32
N GLU A 102 12.00 -4.12 13.26
CA GLU A 102 13.25 -3.35 13.26
C GLU A 102 14.50 -4.24 13.19
N LYS A 103 14.47 -5.47 13.75
CA LYS A 103 15.59 -6.40 13.74
C LYS A 103 15.79 -7.11 12.40
N ARG A 104 14.74 -7.17 11.58
CA ARG A 104 14.72 -7.85 10.27
C ARG A 104 14.66 -6.88 9.10
N ALA A 105 14.30 -5.63 9.37
CA ALA A 105 14.22 -4.59 8.35
C ALA A 105 15.57 -4.45 7.64
N ARG A 106 15.54 -4.49 6.33
CA ARG A 106 16.74 -4.36 5.50
C ARG A 106 16.43 -3.69 4.18
N GLN A 107 17.39 -2.93 3.70
CA GLN A 107 17.40 -2.42 2.34
C GLN A 107 17.67 -3.57 1.37
N THR A 108 16.97 -3.57 0.25
CA THR A 108 17.19 -4.52 -0.85
C THR A 108 18.16 -3.92 -1.89
N ASN A 109 18.47 -4.68 -2.94
CA ASN A 109 19.23 -4.17 -4.08
C ASN A 109 18.34 -3.48 -5.14
N TRP A 110 17.03 -3.35 -4.89
CA TRP A 110 16.11 -2.72 -5.80
C TRP A 110 16.07 -1.20 -5.60
N GLN A 111 16.36 -0.44 -6.64
CA GLN A 111 15.95 0.95 -6.72
C GLN A 111 14.44 1.03 -6.92
N LEU A 112 13.82 2.08 -6.43
CA LEU A 112 12.36 2.21 -6.42
C LEU A 112 11.75 2.05 -7.82
N LEU A 113 12.26 2.76 -8.84
CA LEU A 113 11.66 2.72 -10.18
C LEU A 113 11.85 1.39 -10.88
N ASP A 114 12.98 0.71 -10.64
CA ASP A 114 13.22 -0.63 -11.19
C ASP A 114 12.22 -1.63 -10.62
N TRP A 115 11.95 -1.53 -9.29
CA TRP A 115 10.97 -2.40 -8.66
C TRP A 115 9.53 -2.05 -9.08
N VAL A 116 9.19 -0.78 -9.25
CA VAL A 116 7.90 -0.34 -9.81
C VAL A 116 7.66 -0.93 -11.21
N ALA A 117 8.66 -0.92 -12.07
CA ALA A 117 8.56 -1.53 -13.40
C ALA A 117 8.40 -3.06 -13.31
N GLU A 118 9.21 -3.71 -12.50
CA GLU A 118 9.20 -5.17 -12.30
C GLU A 118 7.84 -5.68 -11.80
N VAL A 119 7.26 -5.06 -10.77
CA VAL A 119 5.98 -5.53 -10.23
C VAL A 119 4.83 -5.37 -11.21
N GLN A 120 4.83 -4.30 -12.00
CA GLN A 120 3.83 -4.10 -13.06
C GLN A 120 3.96 -5.14 -14.16
N GLN A 121 5.18 -5.42 -14.62
CA GLN A 121 5.43 -6.45 -15.63
C GLN A 121 4.98 -7.83 -15.18
N ARG A 122 5.04 -8.11 -13.87
CA ARG A 122 4.59 -9.36 -13.26
C ARG A 122 3.10 -9.44 -12.99
N GLY A 123 2.35 -8.37 -13.20
CA GLY A 123 0.90 -8.38 -13.06
C GLY A 123 0.36 -7.79 -11.75
N ALA A 124 1.12 -6.92 -11.09
CA ALA A 124 0.55 -6.09 -10.04
C ALA A 124 -0.54 -5.18 -10.62
N GLY A 125 -1.75 -5.27 -10.09
CA GLY A 125 -2.88 -4.46 -10.53
C GLY A 125 -3.05 -3.16 -9.75
N GLU A 126 -2.31 -2.98 -8.65
CA GLU A 126 -2.30 -1.76 -7.84
C GLU A 126 -0.98 -1.68 -7.05
N ILE A 127 -0.46 -0.48 -6.87
CA ILE A 127 0.73 -0.22 -6.05
C ILE A 127 0.37 0.67 -4.87
N VAL A 128 0.75 0.25 -3.67
CA VAL A 128 0.75 1.10 -2.46
C VAL A 128 2.19 1.50 -2.16
N LEU A 129 2.50 2.78 -2.33
CA LEU A 129 3.82 3.32 -2.05
C LEU A 129 3.85 3.89 -0.62
N ASN A 130 4.57 3.23 0.26
CA ASN A 130 4.82 3.70 1.62
C ASN A 130 6.15 4.45 1.68
N MET A 131 6.08 5.75 1.92
CA MET A 131 7.23 6.66 1.97
C MET A 131 7.78 6.70 3.40
N MET A 132 8.72 5.80 3.70
CA MET A 132 9.20 5.52 5.06
C MET A 132 9.80 6.73 5.76
N ASN A 133 10.46 7.65 5.03
CA ASN A 133 10.99 8.89 5.61
C ASN A 133 9.89 9.83 6.13
N GLN A 134 8.67 9.69 5.63
CA GLN A 134 7.52 10.50 6.01
C GLN A 134 6.56 9.76 6.96
N ASP A 135 6.68 8.44 7.05
CA ASP A 135 5.77 7.64 7.86
C ASP A 135 5.86 8.01 9.35
N GLY A 136 4.71 8.29 9.95
CA GLY A 136 4.61 8.74 11.34
C GLY A 136 4.96 10.22 11.58
N VAL A 137 5.61 10.91 10.63
CA VAL A 137 6.07 12.32 10.77
C VAL A 137 4.91 13.32 10.66
N ARG A 138 3.88 13.03 9.87
CA ARG A 138 2.67 13.86 9.65
C ARG A 138 2.91 15.22 8.98
N ASN A 139 4.00 15.38 8.25
CA ASN A 139 4.35 16.64 7.55
C ASN A 139 3.97 16.60 6.06
N GLY A 140 3.16 15.65 5.64
CA GLY A 140 2.74 15.44 4.26
C GLY A 140 3.41 14.24 3.60
N TYR A 141 2.81 13.80 2.50
CA TYR A 141 3.40 12.79 1.63
C TYR A 141 4.64 13.36 0.89
N ASP A 142 5.59 12.51 0.53
CA ASP A 142 6.69 12.92 -0.36
C ASP A 142 6.15 13.09 -1.79
N LEU A 143 5.70 14.30 -2.12
CA LEU A 143 5.14 14.61 -3.44
C LEU A 143 6.15 14.46 -4.56
N ALA A 144 7.44 14.68 -4.30
CA ALA A 144 8.49 14.51 -5.28
C ALA A 144 8.64 13.04 -5.68
N GLN A 145 8.65 12.16 -4.69
CA GLN A 145 8.68 10.71 -4.89
C GLN A 145 7.42 10.22 -5.60
N LEU A 146 6.23 10.67 -5.18
CA LEU A 146 4.97 10.30 -5.81
C LEU A 146 4.91 10.71 -7.28
N LYS A 147 5.32 11.94 -7.63
CA LYS A 147 5.41 12.41 -9.02
C LYS A 147 6.36 11.56 -9.86
N LEU A 148 7.51 11.20 -9.29
CA LEU A 148 8.50 10.35 -9.94
C LEU A 148 7.92 8.96 -10.24
N VAL A 149 7.28 8.35 -9.24
CA VAL A 149 6.66 7.02 -9.40
C VAL A 149 5.46 7.09 -10.34
N ARG A 150 4.62 8.16 -10.28
CA ARG A 150 3.47 8.30 -11.17
C ARG A 150 3.85 8.27 -12.64
N GLN A 151 5.00 8.83 -13.01
CA GLN A 151 5.47 8.81 -14.41
C GLN A 151 5.79 7.39 -14.91
N ALA A 152 6.20 6.49 -14.04
CA ALA A 152 6.55 5.11 -14.34
C ALA A 152 5.44 4.10 -14.02
N CYS A 153 4.37 4.53 -13.32
CA CYS A 153 3.30 3.67 -12.84
C CYS A 153 2.05 3.83 -13.70
N HIS A 154 1.60 2.74 -14.34
CA HIS A 154 0.43 2.71 -15.23
C HIS A 154 -0.79 2.02 -14.57
N VAL A 155 -0.62 1.50 -13.37
CA VAL A 155 -1.69 0.95 -12.53
C VAL A 155 -2.11 1.95 -11.46
N PRO A 156 -3.22 1.77 -10.75
CA PRO A 156 -3.58 2.59 -9.61
C PRO A 156 -2.42 2.72 -8.60
N LEU A 157 -2.11 3.97 -8.24
CA LEU A 157 -1.06 4.34 -7.29
C LEU A 157 -1.68 4.92 -6.03
N ILE A 158 -1.42 4.29 -4.90
CA ILE A 158 -1.92 4.70 -3.59
C ILE A 158 -0.76 5.26 -2.76
N ALA A 159 -0.89 6.52 -2.34
CA ALA A 159 0.08 7.16 -1.44
C ALA A 159 -0.09 6.65 0.00
N SER A 160 1.01 6.34 0.69
CA SER A 160 1.05 5.95 2.09
C SER A 160 2.28 6.55 2.79
N GLY A 161 2.12 6.90 4.08
CA GLY A 161 3.18 7.48 4.89
C GLY A 161 3.29 9.01 4.78
N GLY A 162 2.96 9.74 5.88
CA GLY A 162 3.17 11.18 5.99
C GLY A 162 1.94 12.04 6.21
N ALA A 163 0.72 11.56 5.99
CA ALA A 163 -0.48 12.36 6.17
C ALA A 163 -0.64 12.90 7.60
N GLY A 164 -0.87 14.19 7.74
CA GLY A 164 -1.11 14.89 9.02
C GLY A 164 -2.32 15.78 8.98
N GLU A 165 -2.59 16.41 7.83
CA GLU A 165 -3.66 17.39 7.61
C GLU A 165 -4.43 17.06 6.33
N MET A 166 -5.65 17.62 6.18
CA MET A 166 -6.49 17.39 4.98
C MET A 166 -5.84 17.90 3.70
N VAL A 167 -5.06 18.97 3.80
CA VAL A 167 -4.31 19.54 2.68
C VAL A 167 -3.33 18.53 2.08
N HIS A 168 -2.71 17.69 2.89
CA HIS A 168 -1.77 16.67 2.41
C HIS A 168 -2.43 15.67 1.45
N PHE A 169 -3.66 15.29 1.74
CA PHE A 169 -4.44 14.42 0.83
C PHE A 169 -4.77 15.14 -0.48
N ARG A 170 -5.23 16.40 -0.41
CA ARG A 170 -5.49 17.23 -1.59
C ARG A 170 -4.26 17.31 -2.49
N ASP A 171 -3.10 17.61 -1.93
CA ASP A 171 -1.86 17.80 -2.67
C ASP A 171 -1.40 16.48 -3.33
N ALA A 172 -1.58 15.33 -2.66
CA ALA A 172 -1.30 14.03 -3.26
C ALA A 172 -2.16 13.77 -4.52
N PHE A 173 -3.45 14.09 -4.47
CA PHE A 173 -4.35 13.93 -5.62
C PHE A 173 -4.06 14.94 -6.74
N ILE A 174 -3.93 16.23 -6.41
CA ILE A 174 -3.79 17.30 -7.41
C ILE A 174 -2.38 17.33 -7.99
N ASP A 175 -1.36 17.35 -7.12
CA ASP A 175 0.01 17.58 -7.55
C ASP A 175 0.73 16.33 -8.00
N ALA A 176 0.42 15.18 -7.39
CA ALA A 176 1.06 13.90 -7.72
C ALA A 176 0.17 12.94 -8.51
N ASN A 177 -1.10 13.30 -8.75
CA ASN A 177 -2.06 12.52 -9.54
C ASN A 177 -2.16 11.06 -9.08
N VAL A 178 -2.26 10.85 -7.77
CA VAL A 178 -2.48 9.52 -7.20
C VAL A 178 -3.95 9.12 -7.31
N ASP A 179 -4.21 7.82 -7.36
CA ASP A 179 -5.56 7.25 -7.44
C ASP A 179 -6.19 7.04 -6.06
N GLY A 180 -5.35 7.07 -5.01
CA GLY A 180 -5.82 6.94 -3.63
C GLY A 180 -4.78 7.41 -2.63
N ALA A 181 -5.23 7.67 -1.40
CA ALA A 181 -4.36 8.07 -0.30
C ALA A 181 -4.73 7.33 0.98
N LEU A 182 -3.75 6.66 1.57
CA LEU A 182 -3.87 5.86 2.77
C LEU A 182 -3.25 6.61 3.95
N ALA A 183 -3.95 6.58 5.08
CA ALA A 183 -3.43 7.04 6.36
C ALA A 183 -3.98 6.16 7.48
N ALA A 184 -3.24 6.03 8.57
CA ALA A 184 -3.64 5.27 9.74
C ALA A 184 -3.81 6.19 10.96
N SER A 185 -2.73 6.79 11.44
CA SER A 185 -2.68 7.48 12.73
C SER A 185 -3.65 8.66 12.84
N VAL A 186 -3.86 9.43 11.77
CA VAL A 186 -4.77 10.59 11.78
C VAL A 186 -6.24 10.17 11.90
N PHE A 187 -6.60 9.00 11.38
CA PHE A 187 -7.95 8.45 11.52
C PHE A 187 -8.13 7.73 12.87
N HIS A 188 -7.22 6.86 13.25
CA HIS A 188 -7.28 6.13 14.52
C HIS A 188 -7.28 7.06 15.75
N LYS A 189 -6.54 8.17 15.68
CA LYS A 189 -6.51 9.19 16.73
C LYS A 189 -7.61 10.24 16.58
N GLN A 190 -8.51 10.08 15.62
CA GLN A 190 -9.63 11.00 15.36
C GLN A 190 -9.19 12.46 15.09
N ILE A 191 -7.97 12.65 14.57
CA ILE A 191 -7.46 13.98 14.20
C ILE A 191 -8.19 14.49 12.96
N ILE A 192 -8.48 13.58 12.02
CA ILE A 192 -9.24 13.84 10.81
C ILE A 192 -10.42 12.87 10.77
N GLN A 193 -11.62 13.41 10.62
CA GLN A 193 -12.83 12.62 10.35
C GLN A 193 -12.92 12.31 8.86
N ILE A 194 -13.12 11.04 8.49
CA ILE A 194 -13.15 10.61 7.07
C ILE A 194 -14.24 11.37 6.28
N GLY A 195 -15.42 11.57 6.87
CA GLY A 195 -16.50 12.32 6.22
C GLY A 195 -16.16 13.79 5.97
N GLU A 196 -15.40 14.44 6.88
CA GLU A 196 -14.92 15.80 6.71
C GLU A 196 -13.86 15.89 5.61
N LEU A 197 -12.92 14.97 5.61
CA LEU A 197 -11.92 14.86 4.55
C LEU A 197 -12.57 14.69 3.18
N LYS A 198 -13.55 13.81 3.05
CA LYS A 198 -14.27 13.60 1.79
C LYS A 198 -14.97 14.89 1.32
N ARG A 199 -15.63 15.63 2.22
CA ARG A 199 -16.23 16.93 1.88
C ARG A 199 -15.18 17.96 1.45
N TYR A 200 -14.07 18.05 2.18
CA TYR A 200 -12.96 18.93 1.84
C TYR A 200 -12.38 18.63 0.44
N LEU A 201 -12.13 17.37 0.12
CA LEU A 201 -11.59 16.97 -1.19
C LEU A 201 -12.56 17.30 -2.33
N ARG A 202 -13.88 17.11 -2.15
CA ARG A 202 -14.89 17.52 -3.14
C ARG A 202 -14.91 19.03 -3.38
N GLN A 203 -14.74 19.84 -2.33
CA GLN A 203 -14.65 21.30 -2.47
C GLN A 203 -13.46 21.73 -3.33
N HIS A 204 -12.46 20.86 -3.47
CA HIS A 204 -11.30 21.05 -4.35
C HIS A 204 -11.43 20.31 -5.69
N ASN A 205 -12.64 19.92 -6.09
CA ASN A 205 -12.95 19.22 -7.34
C ASN A 205 -12.23 17.86 -7.49
N ILE A 206 -11.93 17.21 -6.39
CA ILE A 206 -11.40 15.84 -6.38
C ILE A 206 -12.58 14.89 -6.28
N GLU A 207 -12.71 13.99 -7.26
CA GLU A 207 -13.73 12.97 -7.28
C GLU A 207 -13.45 11.94 -6.18
N ILE A 208 -14.38 11.83 -5.24
CA ILE A 208 -14.26 10.94 -4.08
C ILE A 208 -15.55 10.14 -3.92
N ARG A 209 -15.42 8.83 -3.74
CA ARG A 209 -16.54 7.96 -3.41
C ARG A 209 -17.24 8.43 -2.12
N GLU A 210 -18.57 8.44 -2.13
CA GLU A 210 -19.42 8.76 -0.96
C GLU A 210 -19.31 7.72 0.16
#